data_361f05e3d7f8160d8ddb31514724f5f2
#
_entry.id   361f05e3d7f8160d8ddb31514724f5f2
#
_cell.length_a   1.000
_cell.length_b   1.000
_cell.length_c   1.000
_cell.angle_alpha   90.00
_cell.angle_beta   90.00
_cell.angle_gamma   90.00
#
_symmetry.space_group_name_H-M   'P 1'
#
loop_
_entity.id
_entity.type
_entity.pdbx_description
1 polymer ?
#
loop_
_entity_poly.entity_id
_entity_poly.type
_entity_poly.pdbx_seq_one_letter_code
_entity_poly.pdbx_strand_id
1 'polypeptide(L)'
;MSRRNPARNQERILKAATAEFARYGLGGARVDRIAARAGANKRMLYYYYGNKEDLFLAVLEASYARIRRAELGLHLEDLDPAQGVRRLVEFTWDYYLKHPEFLTLLNSENLHRARHLKRSRDIAAMHSPLIALLRDLLLRGERAGRFRKGVDPVQLYISIAALGYF
;
A
#
# COMPACT_ATOMS: atom_id res chain seq x y z
N MET A 1 18.57 26.06 -20.22
CA MET A 1 18.79 24.72 -19.62
C MET A 1 17.78 24.52 -18.50
N SER A 2 16.74 23.72 -18.72
CA SER A 2 15.66 23.51 -17.74
C SER A 2 16.23 22.76 -16.53
N ARG A 3 16.25 23.38 -15.33
CA ARG A 3 16.53 22.71 -14.05
C ARG A 3 15.58 21.52 -13.92
N ARG A 4 16.08 20.30 -14.17
CA ARG A 4 15.30 19.08 -13.96
C ARG A 4 14.91 19.02 -12.49
N ASN A 5 13.62 19.23 -12.22
CA ASN A 5 13.06 19.18 -10.86
C ASN A 5 13.32 17.77 -10.27
N PRO A 6 14.11 17.63 -9.18
CA PRO A 6 14.45 16.34 -8.59
C PRO A 6 13.21 15.52 -8.20
N ALA A 7 12.19 16.15 -7.64
CA ALA A 7 10.94 15.50 -7.24
C ALA A 7 10.22 14.86 -8.45
N ARG A 8 10.16 15.55 -9.58
CA ARG A 8 9.56 15.01 -10.81
C ARG A 8 10.35 13.81 -11.37
N ASN A 9 11.67 13.82 -11.21
CA ASN A 9 12.49 12.68 -11.62
C ASN A 9 12.25 11.47 -10.73
N GLN A 10 12.21 11.66 -9.40
CA GLN A 10 11.89 10.59 -8.44
C GLN A 10 10.53 9.97 -8.74
N GLU A 11 9.50 10.78 -8.96
CA GLU A 11 8.15 10.33 -9.30
C GLU A 11 8.13 9.49 -10.59
N ARG A 12 8.82 9.92 -11.65
CA ARG A 12 8.92 9.18 -12.91
C ARG A 12 9.61 7.84 -12.72
N ILE A 13 10.70 7.80 -11.94
CA ILE A 13 11.42 6.57 -11.63
C ILE A 13 10.52 5.63 -10.83
N LEU A 14 9.85 6.13 -9.81
CA LEU A 14 8.96 5.35 -8.96
C LEU A 14 7.79 4.75 -9.75
N LYS A 15 7.17 5.53 -10.64
CA LYS A 15 6.10 5.05 -11.55
C LYS A 15 6.60 3.95 -12.49
N ALA A 16 7.78 4.13 -13.09
CA ALA A 16 8.38 3.14 -13.97
C ALA A 16 8.76 1.85 -13.20
N ALA A 17 9.29 2.00 -11.99
CA ALA A 17 9.64 0.89 -11.11
C ALA A 17 8.40 0.10 -10.66
N THR A 18 7.32 0.78 -10.30
CA THR A 18 6.04 0.14 -9.95
C THR A 18 5.56 -0.78 -11.08
N ALA A 19 5.54 -0.29 -12.32
CA ALA A 19 5.13 -1.09 -13.46
C ALA A 19 6.08 -2.26 -13.76
N GLU A 20 7.38 -2.08 -13.58
CA GLU A 20 8.38 -3.13 -13.80
C GLU A 20 8.29 -4.22 -12.73
N PHE A 21 8.24 -3.85 -11.45
CA PHE A 21 8.11 -4.80 -10.35
C PHE A 21 6.77 -5.53 -10.35
N ALA A 22 5.67 -4.84 -10.68
CA ALA A 22 4.36 -5.48 -10.81
C ALA A 22 4.34 -6.54 -11.92
N ARG A 23 5.10 -6.34 -13.00
CA ARG A 23 5.12 -7.27 -14.13
C ARG A 23 6.07 -8.45 -13.94
N TYR A 24 7.22 -8.22 -13.32
CA TYR A 24 8.33 -9.19 -13.31
C TYR A 24 8.74 -9.63 -11.89
N GLY A 25 8.10 -9.11 -10.85
CA GLY A 25 8.52 -9.29 -9.47
C GLY A 25 9.87 -8.67 -9.17
N LEU A 26 10.33 -8.75 -7.93
CA LEU A 26 11.66 -8.25 -7.55
C LEU A 26 12.78 -8.99 -8.27
N GLY A 27 12.69 -10.32 -8.40
CA GLY A 27 13.74 -11.13 -9.02
C GLY A 27 13.92 -10.84 -10.52
N GLY A 28 12.81 -10.75 -11.27
CA GLY A 28 12.82 -10.58 -12.72
C GLY A 28 12.90 -9.13 -13.21
N ALA A 29 12.70 -8.15 -12.32
CA ALA A 29 12.77 -6.74 -12.65
C ALA A 29 14.21 -6.30 -12.98
N ARG A 30 14.35 -5.42 -13.99
CA ARG A 30 15.64 -4.92 -14.46
C ARG A 30 15.73 -3.40 -14.34
N VAL A 31 16.77 -2.94 -13.64
CA VAL A 31 17.04 -1.49 -13.45
C VAL A 31 17.22 -0.76 -14.79
N ASP A 32 17.75 -1.44 -15.80
CA ASP A 32 17.89 -0.88 -17.16
C ASP A 32 16.55 -0.50 -17.79
N ARG A 33 15.57 -1.41 -17.70
CA ARG A 33 14.22 -1.19 -18.21
C ARG A 33 13.50 -0.08 -17.43
N ILE A 34 13.71 -0.04 -16.10
CA ILE A 34 13.17 1.05 -15.26
C ILE A 34 13.74 2.39 -15.70
N ALA A 35 15.07 2.48 -15.85
CA ALA A 35 15.76 3.69 -16.28
C ALA A 35 15.27 4.18 -17.65
N ALA A 36 15.22 3.29 -18.64
CA ALA A 36 14.75 3.60 -19.99
C ALA A 36 13.30 4.11 -19.96
N ARG A 37 12.40 3.42 -19.28
CA ARG A 37 10.98 3.82 -19.15
C ARG A 37 10.80 5.15 -18.43
N ALA A 38 11.62 5.43 -17.42
CA ALA A 38 11.62 6.69 -16.68
C ALA A 38 12.25 7.85 -17.46
N GLY A 39 12.90 7.60 -18.60
CA GLY A 39 13.74 8.60 -19.27
C GLY A 39 14.85 9.13 -18.36
N ALA A 40 15.43 8.24 -17.57
CA ALA A 40 16.52 8.47 -16.65
C ALA A 40 17.71 7.56 -16.99
N ASN A 41 18.84 7.72 -16.33
CA ASN A 41 19.94 6.78 -16.41
C ASN A 41 20.07 6.00 -15.09
N LYS A 42 20.77 4.86 -15.11
CA LYS A 42 20.99 4.01 -13.92
C LYS A 42 21.62 4.76 -12.76
N ARG A 43 22.56 5.67 -13.05
CA ARG A 43 23.25 6.46 -12.02
C ARG A 43 22.24 7.31 -11.22
N MET A 44 21.24 7.88 -11.88
CA MET A 44 20.17 8.62 -11.22
C MET A 44 19.30 7.73 -10.32
N LEU A 45 18.98 6.51 -10.76
CA LEU A 45 18.22 5.56 -9.93
C LEU A 45 18.99 5.24 -8.67
N TYR A 46 20.26 4.87 -8.79
CA TYR A 46 21.10 4.56 -7.63
C TYR A 46 21.35 5.78 -6.73
N TYR A 47 21.43 6.96 -7.30
CA TYR A 47 21.56 8.18 -6.53
C TYR A 47 20.34 8.45 -5.64
N TYR A 48 19.11 8.20 -6.15
CA TYR A 48 17.88 8.44 -5.39
C TYR A 48 17.50 7.29 -4.44
N TYR A 49 17.78 6.06 -4.81
CA TYR A 49 17.24 4.88 -4.14
C TYR A 49 18.30 3.88 -3.66
N GLY A 50 19.56 4.11 -3.92
CA GLY A 50 20.67 3.25 -3.47
C GLY A 50 20.80 1.97 -4.29
N ASN A 51 19.86 1.06 -4.21
CA ASN A 51 19.89 -0.24 -4.91
C ASN A 51 18.49 -0.68 -5.36
N LYS A 52 18.42 -1.83 -6.04
CA LYS A 52 17.13 -2.36 -6.56
C LYS A 52 16.15 -2.74 -5.44
N GLU A 53 16.65 -3.25 -4.33
CA GLU A 53 15.81 -3.65 -3.18
C GLU A 53 15.25 -2.43 -2.45
N ASP A 54 16.04 -1.38 -2.28
CA ASP A 54 15.58 -0.12 -1.68
C ASP A 54 14.59 0.60 -2.62
N LEU A 55 14.78 0.53 -3.93
CA LEU A 55 13.79 1.01 -4.90
C LEU A 55 12.49 0.20 -4.81
N PHE A 56 12.57 -1.12 -4.64
CA PHE A 56 11.39 -1.96 -4.42
C PHE A 56 10.66 -1.60 -3.13
N LEU A 57 11.39 -1.37 -2.04
CA LEU A 57 10.82 -0.89 -0.78
C LEU A 57 10.10 0.45 -0.97
N ALA A 58 10.71 1.41 -1.67
CA ALA A 58 10.06 2.69 -1.98
C ALA A 58 8.77 2.53 -2.80
N VAL A 59 8.72 1.56 -3.72
CA VAL A 59 7.49 1.22 -4.47
C VAL A 59 6.43 0.63 -3.55
N LEU A 60 6.79 -0.24 -2.62
CA LEU A 60 5.86 -0.78 -1.62
C LEU A 60 5.31 0.35 -0.74
N GLU A 61 6.16 1.20 -0.19
CA GLU A 61 5.78 2.35 0.64
C GLU A 61 4.82 3.30 -0.08
N ALA A 62 5.11 3.65 -1.32
CA ALA A 62 4.23 4.49 -2.14
C ALA A 62 2.87 3.82 -2.42
N SER A 63 2.86 2.51 -2.62
CA SER A 63 1.65 1.72 -2.86
C SER A 63 0.78 1.64 -1.61
N TYR A 64 1.38 1.40 -0.45
CA TYR A 64 0.69 1.44 0.84
C TYR A 64 0.17 2.84 1.18
N ALA A 65 0.98 3.89 0.98
CA ALA A 65 0.54 5.27 1.19
C ALA A 65 -0.69 5.63 0.34
N ARG A 66 -0.78 5.10 -0.89
CA ARG A 66 -1.91 5.33 -1.78
C ARG A 66 -3.19 4.71 -1.25
N ILE A 67 -3.18 3.42 -0.88
CA ILE A 67 -4.38 2.75 -0.35
C ILE A 67 -4.78 3.34 1.00
N ARG A 68 -3.82 3.61 1.91
CA ARG A 68 -4.10 4.25 3.22
C ARG A 68 -4.76 5.61 3.07
N ARG A 69 -4.29 6.43 2.14
CA ARG A 69 -4.91 7.74 1.85
C ARG A 69 -6.34 7.58 1.32
N ALA A 70 -6.55 6.62 0.45
CA ALA A 70 -7.89 6.36 -0.09
C ALA A 70 -8.85 5.83 0.98
N GLU A 71 -8.39 5.00 1.90
CA GLU A 71 -9.19 4.51 3.04
C GLU A 71 -9.57 5.63 4.01
N LEU A 72 -8.65 6.53 4.33
CA LEU A 72 -8.95 7.69 5.17
C LEU A 72 -10.00 8.61 4.50
N GLY A 73 -10.00 8.68 3.18
CA GLY A 73 -11.02 9.42 2.41
C GLY A 73 -12.43 8.79 2.42
N LEU A 74 -12.62 7.64 3.06
CA LEU A 74 -13.95 7.02 3.23
C LEU A 74 -14.77 7.67 4.33
N HIS A 75 -14.17 8.46 5.21
CA HIS A 75 -14.81 9.12 6.34
C HIS A 75 -15.65 8.15 7.17
N LEU A 76 -15.04 7.04 7.57
CA LEU A 76 -15.71 5.96 8.30
C LEU A 76 -16.21 6.38 9.69
N GLU A 77 -15.59 7.41 10.26
CA GLU A 77 -15.96 8.02 11.56
C GLU A 77 -17.38 8.59 11.55
N ASP A 78 -17.85 9.08 10.41
CA ASP A 78 -19.17 9.73 10.25
C ASP A 78 -20.31 8.72 10.04
N LEU A 79 -19.99 7.44 9.83
CA LEU A 79 -20.96 6.42 9.47
C LEU A 79 -21.51 5.66 10.69
N ASP A 80 -22.70 5.08 10.53
CA ASP A 80 -23.15 3.99 11.40
C ASP A 80 -22.10 2.88 11.42
N PRO A 81 -21.79 2.28 12.57
CA PRO A 81 -20.70 1.28 12.67
C PRO A 81 -20.81 0.14 11.68
N ALA A 82 -22.00 -0.41 11.43
CA ALA A 82 -22.18 -1.50 10.49
C ALA A 82 -21.98 -1.04 9.04
N GLN A 83 -22.44 0.15 8.72
CA GLN A 83 -22.21 0.77 7.41
C GLN A 83 -20.73 1.08 7.19
N GLY A 84 -20.03 1.58 8.21
CA GLY A 84 -18.60 1.86 8.16
C GLY A 84 -17.77 0.61 7.83
N VAL A 85 -18.02 -0.51 8.52
CA VAL A 85 -17.35 -1.78 8.23
C VAL A 85 -17.68 -2.27 6.82
N ARG A 86 -18.94 -2.24 6.41
CA ARG A 86 -19.37 -2.63 5.06
C ARG A 86 -18.65 -1.79 4.00
N ARG A 87 -18.61 -0.47 4.17
CA ARG A 87 -17.95 0.44 3.23
C ARG A 87 -16.45 0.14 3.09
N LEU A 88 -15.79 -0.20 4.19
CA LEU A 88 -14.38 -0.60 4.12
C LEU A 88 -14.18 -1.91 3.36
N VAL A 89 -15.08 -2.90 3.57
CA VAL A 89 -15.02 -4.17 2.83
C VAL A 89 -15.20 -3.94 1.32
N GLU A 90 -16.26 -3.21 0.93
CA GLU A 90 -16.58 -2.88 -0.47
C GLU A 90 -15.43 -2.09 -1.11
N PHE A 91 -14.90 -1.10 -0.40
CA PHE A 91 -13.74 -0.33 -0.87
C PHE A 91 -12.52 -1.22 -1.09
N THR A 92 -12.20 -2.10 -0.15
CA THR A 92 -11.01 -2.97 -0.25
C THR A 92 -11.12 -3.88 -1.47
N TRP A 93 -12.28 -4.49 -1.68
CA TRP A 93 -12.57 -5.31 -2.85
C TRP A 93 -12.40 -4.52 -4.15
N ASP A 94 -13.08 -3.39 -4.26
CA ASP A 94 -13.02 -2.51 -5.43
C ASP A 94 -11.61 -2.00 -5.72
N TYR A 95 -10.87 -1.67 -4.66
CA TYR A 95 -9.49 -1.20 -4.79
C TYR A 95 -8.60 -2.27 -5.40
N TYR A 96 -8.72 -3.51 -4.94
CA TYR A 96 -7.92 -4.61 -5.44
C TYR A 96 -8.23 -4.94 -6.91
N LEU A 97 -9.50 -4.88 -7.29
CA LEU A 97 -9.90 -5.05 -8.70
C LEU A 97 -9.36 -3.95 -9.61
N LYS A 98 -9.34 -2.71 -9.12
CA LYS A 98 -8.86 -1.53 -9.89
C LYS A 98 -7.34 -1.39 -9.88
N HIS A 99 -6.66 -2.01 -8.92
CA HIS A 99 -5.21 -1.91 -8.71
C HIS A 99 -4.53 -3.28 -8.58
N PRO A 100 -4.62 -4.15 -9.61
CA PRO A 100 -4.03 -5.49 -9.56
C PRO A 100 -2.52 -5.46 -9.36
N GLU A 101 -1.85 -4.37 -9.74
CA GLU A 101 -0.44 -4.16 -9.49
C GLU A 101 -0.10 -4.15 -8.00
N PHE A 102 -1.01 -3.68 -7.14
CA PHE A 102 -0.83 -3.69 -5.68
C PHE A 102 -0.75 -5.11 -5.15
N LEU A 103 -1.66 -5.99 -5.58
CA LEU A 103 -1.65 -7.40 -5.18
C LEU A 103 -0.40 -8.13 -5.68
N THR A 104 0.04 -7.85 -6.90
CA THR A 104 1.26 -8.46 -7.45
C THR A 104 2.51 -8.07 -6.67
N LEU A 105 2.61 -6.78 -6.28
CA LEU A 105 3.70 -6.29 -5.43
C LEU A 105 3.67 -6.96 -4.05
N LEU A 106 2.49 -7.10 -3.46
CA LEU A 106 2.29 -7.76 -2.18
C LEU A 106 2.68 -9.24 -2.24
N ASN A 107 2.29 -9.93 -3.31
CA ASN A 107 2.68 -11.31 -3.58
C ASN A 107 4.19 -11.46 -3.69
N SER A 108 4.83 -10.57 -4.44
CA SER A 108 6.29 -10.57 -4.56
C SER A 108 6.96 -10.41 -3.19
N GLU A 109 6.44 -9.54 -2.34
CA GLU A 109 6.96 -9.34 -0.99
C GLU A 109 6.70 -10.54 -0.07
N ASN A 110 5.53 -11.18 -0.18
CA ASN A 110 5.21 -12.40 0.57
C ASN A 110 6.17 -13.55 0.23
N LEU A 111 6.54 -13.72 -1.05
CA LEU A 111 7.55 -14.69 -1.47
C LEU A 111 8.93 -14.39 -0.82
N HIS A 112 9.22 -13.15 -0.52
CA HIS A 112 10.42 -12.73 0.21
C HIS A 112 10.24 -12.68 1.74
N ARG A 113 9.17 -13.34 2.28
CA ARG A 113 8.86 -13.43 3.72
C ARG A 113 8.69 -12.07 4.40
N ALA A 114 8.17 -11.09 3.68
CA ALA A 114 7.94 -9.71 4.13
C ALA A 114 9.22 -9.02 4.67
N ARG A 115 10.39 -9.36 4.13
CA ARG A 115 11.67 -8.83 4.64
C ARG A 115 11.83 -7.33 4.41
N HIS A 116 11.25 -6.79 3.33
CA HIS A 116 11.31 -5.36 3.04
C HIS A 116 10.30 -4.59 3.90
N LEU A 117 9.08 -5.09 4.02
CA LEU A 117 8.05 -4.50 4.87
C LEU A 117 8.48 -4.42 6.34
N LYS A 118 9.14 -5.45 6.86
CA LYS A 118 9.65 -5.47 8.24
C LYS A 118 10.72 -4.40 8.51
N ARG A 119 11.38 -3.90 7.48
CA ARG A 119 12.38 -2.82 7.58
C ARG A 119 11.75 -1.43 7.54
N SER A 120 10.53 -1.30 7.02
CA SER A 120 9.86 -0.01 6.86
C SER A 120 9.13 0.40 8.14
N ARG A 121 9.62 1.46 8.77
CA ARG A 121 8.90 2.13 9.86
C ARG A 121 7.70 2.92 9.34
N ASP A 122 7.77 3.43 8.11
CA ASP A 122 6.74 4.24 7.50
C ASP A 122 5.48 3.42 7.23
N ILE A 123 5.61 2.20 6.71
CA ILE A 123 4.46 1.30 6.51
C ILE A 123 3.79 0.96 7.84
N ALA A 124 4.55 0.66 8.89
CA ALA A 124 4.00 0.40 10.21
C ALA A 124 3.22 1.62 10.75
N ALA A 125 3.76 2.83 10.58
CA ALA A 125 3.11 4.07 10.97
C ALA A 125 1.83 4.35 10.16
N MET A 126 1.81 4.03 8.87
CA MET A 126 0.65 4.22 7.99
C MET A 126 -0.56 3.35 8.36
N HIS A 127 -0.36 2.20 9.01
CA HIS A 127 -1.46 1.34 9.44
C HIS A 127 -2.21 1.87 10.67
N SER A 128 -1.51 2.60 11.54
CA SER A 128 -2.04 3.03 12.84
C SER A 128 -3.34 3.84 12.76
N PRO A 129 -3.51 4.83 11.84
CA PRO A 129 -4.75 5.60 11.74
C PRO A 129 -5.97 4.75 11.36
N LEU A 130 -5.83 3.82 10.41
CA LEU A 130 -6.92 2.94 10.01
C LEU A 130 -7.33 1.98 11.14
N ILE A 131 -6.36 1.42 11.85
CA ILE A 131 -6.65 0.54 12.99
C ILE A 131 -7.33 1.32 14.12
N ALA A 132 -6.98 2.59 14.33
CA ALA A 132 -7.67 3.45 15.29
C ALA A 132 -9.14 3.71 14.89
N LEU A 133 -9.39 4.00 13.61
CA LEU A 133 -10.75 4.15 13.08
C LEU A 133 -11.57 2.87 13.22
N LEU A 134 -11.00 1.71 12.89
CA LEU A 134 -11.68 0.42 13.09
C LEU A 134 -12.00 0.15 14.55
N ARG A 135 -11.07 0.47 15.45
CA ARG A 135 -11.30 0.33 16.89
C ARG A 135 -12.48 1.18 17.34
N ASP A 136 -12.57 2.43 16.89
CA ASP A 136 -13.70 3.30 17.21
C ASP A 136 -15.03 2.74 16.67
N LEU A 137 -15.06 2.33 15.40
CA LEU A 137 -16.22 1.68 14.80
C LEU A 137 -16.70 0.46 15.60
N LEU A 138 -15.76 -0.41 15.99
CA LEU A 138 -16.07 -1.61 16.77
C LEU A 138 -16.63 -1.26 18.14
N LEU A 139 -16.03 -0.30 18.86
CA LEU A 139 -16.52 0.15 20.17
C LEU A 139 -17.91 0.81 20.07
N ARG A 140 -18.15 1.64 19.08
CA ARG A 140 -19.49 2.25 18.84
C ARG A 140 -20.52 1.19 18.50
N GLY A 141 -20.16 0.21 17.68
CA GLY A 141 -21.05 -0.90 17.30
C GLY A 141 -21.34 -1.85 18.47
N GLU A 142 -20.39 -2.09 19.34
CA GLU A 142 -20.58 -2.85 20.59
C GLU A 142 -21.55 -2.15 21.53
N ARG A 143 -21.36 -0.84 21.78
CA ARG A 143 -22.27 -0.03 22.61
C ARG A 143 -23.69 0.02 22.05
N ALA A 144 -23.84 0.02 20.75
CA ALA A 144 -25.13 -0.01 20.06
C ALA A 144 -25.75 -1.41 19.93
N GLY A 145 -25.12 -2.45 20.46
CA GLY A 145 -25.58 -3.85 20.34
C GLY A 145 -25.53 -4.41 18.91
N ARG A 146 -24.77 -3.77 18.00
CA ARG A 146 -24.63 -4.18 16.60
C ARG A 146 -23.50 -5.20 16.39
N PHE A 147 -22.49 -5.17 17.25
CA PHE A 147 -21.32 -6.06 17.17
C PHE A 147 -21.16 -6.83 18.49
N ARG A 148 -20.62 -8.04 18.37
CA ARG A 148 -20.18 -8.80 19.53
C ARG A 148 -19.01 -8.09 20.23
N LYS A 149 -18.87 -8.32 21.51
CA LYS A 149 -17.76 -7.78 22.31
C LYS A 149 -16.42 -8.41 21.94
N GLY A 150 -15.35 -7.64 22.11
CA GLY A 150 -13.98 -8.13 22.04
C GLY A 150 -13.49 -8.46 20.63
N VAL A 151 -14.03 -7.85 19.60
CA VAL A 151 -13.49 -7.98 18.23
C VAL A 151 -12.20 -7.19 18.14
N ASP A 152 -11.09 -7.87 17.81
CA ASP A 152 -9.79 -7.23 17.61
C ASP A 152 -9.78 -6.49 16.25
N PRO A 153 -9.48 -5.17 16.22
CA PRO A 153 -9.49 -4.37 15.00
C PRO A 153 -8.41 -4.79 13.99
N VAL A 154 -7.26 -5.28 14.46
CA VAL A 154 -6.17 -5.75 13.59
C VAL A 154 -6.58 -7.05 12.91
N GLN A 155 -7.14 -7.99 13.67
CA GLN A 155 -7.63 -9.26 13.12
C GLN A 155 -8.78 -9.06 12.14
N LEU A 156 -9.69 -8.13 12.42
CA LEU A 156 -10.75 -7.76 11.49
C LEU A 156 -10.17 -7.22 10.18
N TYR A 157 -9.22 -6.28 10.28
CA TYR A 157 -8.58 -5.72 9.09
C TYR A 157 -7.86 -6.78 8.26
N ILE A 158 -7.10 -7.69 8.91
CA ILE A 158 -6.43 -8.81 8.24
C ILE A 158 -7.45 -9.69 7.52
N SER A 159 -8.59 -9.98 8.15
CA SER A 159 -9.67 -10.78 7.55
C SER A 159 -10.27 -10.11 6.32
N ILE A 160 -10.56 -8.79 6.39
CA ILE A 160 -11.06 -8.01 5.26
C ILE A 160 -10.06 -8.04 4.10
N ALA A 161 -8.78 -7.77 4.38
CA ALA A 161 -7.73 -7.76 3.38
C ALA A 161 -7.53 -9.15 2.75
N ALA A 162 -7.53 -10.21 3.57
CA ALA A 162 -7.36 -11.58 3.10
C ALA A 162 -8.51 -12.04 2.19
N LEU A 163 -9.76 -11.79 2.57
CA LEU A 163 -10.93 -12.15 1.77
C LEU A 163 -10.97 -11.40 0.43
N GLY A 164 -10.55 -10.14 0.40
CA GLY A 164 -10.46 -9.37 -0.83
C GLY A 164 -9.29 -9.80 -1.74
N TYR A 165 -8.32 -10.52 -1.18
CA TYR A 165 -7.14 -11.01 -1.91
C TYR A 165 -7.40 -12.31 -2.68
N PHE A 166 -8.32 -13.16 -2.22
CA PHE A 166 -8.74 -14.42 -2.85
C PHE A 166 -9.96 -14.25 -3.75
#